data_14c5d707436d045530de5071c94a7e65
#
_entry.id   14c5d707436d045530de5071c94a7e65
#
_cell.length_a   1.000
_cell.length_b   1.000
_cell.length_c   1.000
_cell.angle_alpha   90.00
_cell.angle_beta   90.00
_cell.angle_gamma   90.00
#
_symmetry.space_group_name_H-M   'P 1'
#
loop_
_entity.id
_entity.type
_entity.pdbx_description
1 polymer ?
#
loop_
_entity_poly.entity_id
_entity_poly.type
_entity_poly.pdbx_seq_one_letter_code
_entity_poly.pdbx_strand_id
1 'polypeptide(L)'
;MSSAGAVDLLTVPIGSEQVKQEEFLRDVSPRHKPWDQHRGEADDVAEVYTGSLMPRHHRYAERIAGCAQVLGFARDPPTGKLKLKNVWFCRVRSCPVCQWRRSVMWQARVYYALPLLIRDYPDTRFLFLTLTIKNCPITQLRSTLNCMASGWKRMMEVKTFPAIGWVRSVEITRSQRDRSAHPHYHCLLMVPPAYFKADYLKQKDWAELWRTSLRVDYRPVVDVRVVRPERRLASGRVVPASWNIWGAVVEILKYAVKPSDMVRDPWWFLQLVDQIHKTRAVAVGGILKKYIREHEKENLMSEPGESPLVEEMERLFFQWKQIVRKYRKITPLNVK
;
A
#
# COMPACT_ATOMS: atom_id res chain seq x y z
N MET A 1 25.92 -63.82 -57.72
CA MET A 1 25.17 -64.63 -56.76
C MET A 1 25.54 -64.14 -55.40
N SER A 2 24.72 -63.47 -54.75
CA SER A 2 24.45 -63.31 -53.35
C SER A 2 23.81 -61.93 -53.06
N SER A 3 22.55 -61.96 -52.75
CA SER A 3 21.72 -60.83 -52.39
C SER A 3 22.02 -60.42 -50.94
N ALA A 4 22.38 -59.17 -50.70
CA ALA A 4 22.44 -58.57 -49.37
C ALA A 4 21.09 -57.91 -49.07
N GLY A 5 20.40 -58.45 -48.02
CA GLY A 5 19.12 -57.91 -47.52
C GLY A 5 19.28 -56.55 -46.87
N ALA A 6 18.40 -55.64 -47.27
CA ALA A 6 18.24 -54.34 -46.61
C ALA A 6 17.56 -54.56 -45.27
N VAL A 7 18.17 -54.06 -44.18
CA VAL A 7 17.59 -53.99 -42.85
C VAL A 7 16.76 -52.71 -42.78
N ASP A 8 15.46 -52.85 -42.65
CA ASP A 8 14.49 -51.77 -42.49
C ASP A 8 14.62 -51.16 -41.05
N LEU A 9 15.14 -49.95 -40.92
CA LEU A 9 15.22 -49.20 -39.67
C LEU A 9 13.83 -48.64 -39.34
N LEU A 10 13.13 -49.38 -38.47
CA LEU A 10 11.89 -48.90 -37.83
C LEU A 10 12.14 -47.53 -37.14
N THR A 11 11.69 -46.48 -37.78
CA THR A 11 11.56 -45.14 -37.16
C THR A 11 10.46 -45.20 -36.09
N VAL A 12 10.88 -45.23 -34.83
CA VAL A 12 9.98 -45.02 -33.68
C VAL A 12 9.51 -43.57 -33.74
N PRO A 13 8.19 -43.27 -33.73
CA PRO A 13 7.72 -41.91 -33.67
C PRO A 13 8.04 -41.35 -32.27
N ILE A 14 8.91 -40.36 -32.22
CA ILE A 14 9.13 -39.55 -31.02
C ILE A 14 7.80 -38.85 -30.75
N GLY A 15 7.07 -39.35 -29.74
CA GLY A 15 5.85 -38.73 -29.27
C GLY A 15 6.16 -37.27 -28.90
N SER A 16 5.48 -36.34 -29.54
CA SER A 16 5.52 -34.93 -29.18
C SER A 16 4.93 -34.81 -27.78
N GLU A 17 5.78 -34.80 -26.75
CA GLU A 17 5.39 -34.29 -25.44
C GLU A 17 4.95 -32.86 -25.68
N GLN A 18 3.64 -32.63 -25.57
CA GLN A 18 3.08 -31.27 -25.53
C GLN A 18 3.74 -30.59 -24.35
N VAL A 19 4.69 -29.70 -24.61
CA VAL A 19 5.27 -28.81 -23.63
C VAL A 19 4.09 -28.02 -23.07
N LYS A 20 3.62 -28.39 -21.87
CA LYS A 20 2.55 -27.64 -21.16
C LYS A 20 3.01 -26.22 -21.04
N GLN A 21 2.36 -25.32 -21.78
CA GLN A 21 2.67 -23.91 -21.77
C GLN A 21 2.56 -23.40 -20.32
N GLU A 22 3.63 -22.81 -19.81
CA GLU A 22 3.66 -22.28 -18.44
C GLU A 22 2.63 -21.16 -18.30
N GLU A 23 1.71 -21.30 -17.36
CA GLU A 23 0.65 -20.33 -17.09
C GLU A 23 1.03 -19.46 -15.87
N PHE A 24 1.03 -18.14 -16.04
CA PHE A 24 1.38 -17.20 -14.97
C PHE A 24 0.14 -16.45 -14.46
N LEU A 25 0.18 -16.03 -13.18
CA LEU A 25 -0.92 -15.31 -12.54
C LEU A 25 -1.35 -14.07 -13.31
N ARG A 26 -0.39 -13.31 -13.85
CA ARG A 26 -0.66 -12.10 -14.64
C ARG A 26 -1.42 -12.35 -15.92
N ASP A 27 -1.27 -13.54 -16.52
CA ASP A 27 -1.92 -13.94 -17.75
C ASP A 27 -3.34 -14.43 -17.47
N VAL A 28 -3.52 -15.16 -16.35
CA VAL A 28 -4.83 -15.60 -15.86
C VAL A 28 -5.67 -14.41 -15.36
N SER A 29 -5.03 -13.44 -14.72
CA SER A 29 -5.71 -12.28 -14.14
C SER A 29 -4.80 -11.04 -14.14
N PRO A 30 -4.87 -10.20 -15.19
CA PRO A 30 -4.04 -9.00 -15.35
C PRO A 30 -4.10 -8.03 -14.14
N ARG A 31 -5.21 -7.96 -13.42
CA ARG A 31 -5.36 -7.14 -12.22
C ARG A 31 -4.41 -7.56 -11.09
N HIS A 32 -3.88 -8.79 -11.12
CA HIS A 32 -2.95 -9.32 -10.11
C HIS A 32 -1.46 -9.14 -10.48
N LYS A 33 -1.15 -8.46 -11.59
CA LYS A 33 0.23 -8.06 -11.96
C LYS A 33 1.01 -7.40 -10.81
N PRO A 34 0.40 -6.59 -9.91
CA PRO A 34 1.13 -6.02 -8.77
C PRO A 34 1.77 -7.03 -7.83
N TRP A 35 1.28 -8.29 -7.76
CA TRP A 35 1.92 -9.34 -6.97
C TRP A 35 3.33 -9.65 -7.44
N ASP A 36 3.54 -9.77 -8.77
CA ASP A 36 4.85 -10.02 -9.35
C ASP A 36 5.83 -8.89 -9.01
N GLN A 37 5.37 -7.64 -9.16
CA GLN A 37 6.18 -6.46 -8.86
C GLN A 37 6.61 -6.45 -7.39
N HIS A 38 5.63 -6.48 -6.46
CA HIS A 38 5.94 -6.34 -5.04
C HIS A 38 6.68 -7.54 -4.45
N ARG A 39 6.49 -8.74 -5.03
CA ARG A 39 7.28 -9.90 -4.63
C ARG A 39 8.73 -9.78 -5.10
N GLY A 40 8.94 -9.31 -6.34
CA GLY A 40 10.28 -9.01 -6.85
C GLY A 40 10.99 -7.94 -6.02
N GLU A 41 10.30 -6.82 -5.73
CA GLU A 41 10.82 -5.78 -4.83
C GLU A 41 11.15 -6.32 -3.42
N ALA A 42 10.41 -7.33 -2.95
CA ALA A 42 10.67 -7.96 -1.66
C ALA A 42 11.93 -8.82 -1.67
N ASP A 43 12.26 -9.49 -2.78
CA ASP A 43 13.54 -10.18 -2.94
C ASP A 43 14.70 -9.19 -2.86
N ASP A 44 14.59 -8.06 -3.59
CA ASP A 44 15.63 -7.01 -3.60
C ASP A 44 15.84 -6.42 -2.19
N VAL A 45 14.77 -6.20 -1.43
CA VAL A 45 14.84 -5.70 -0.04
C VAL A 45 15.40 -6.77 0.91
N ALA A 46 15.09 -8.04 0.71
CA ALA A 46 15.66 -9.13 1.50
C ALA A 46 17.19 -9.20 1.33
N GLU A 47 17.68 -9.01 0.11
CA GLU A 47 19.11 -8.96 -0.19
C GLU A 47 19.81 -7.81 0.57
N VAL A 48 19.23 -6.61 0.59
CA VAL A 48 19.76 -5.48 1.37
C VAL A 48 19.87 -5.85 2.87
N TYR A 49 18.87 -6.52 3.42
CA TYR A 49 18.93 -6.97 4.80
C TYR A 49 19.97 -8.06 5.07
N THR A 50 20.18 -8.96 4.11
CA THR A 50 21.22 -10.00 4.19
C THR A 50 22.62 -9.41 4.25
N GLY A 51 22.85 -8.31 3.52
CA GLY A 51 24.11 -7.57 3.55
C GLY A 51 24.39 -6.77 4.84
N SER A 52 23.46 -6.76 5.80
CA SER A 52 23.62 -6.02 7.06
C SER A 52 24.37 -6.84 8.11
N LEU A 53 25.14 -6.15 8.97
CA LEU A 53 25.82 -6.79 10.12
C LEU A 53 24.89 -7.03 11.32
N MET A 54 23.66 -6.55 11.30
CA MET A 54 22.73 -6.64 12.43
C MET A 54 21.93 -7.94 12.43
N PRO A 55 21.99 -8.80 13.47
CA PRO A 55 21.28 -10.08 13.51
C PRO A 55 19.75 -9.96 13.31
N ARG A 56 19.14 -8.87 13.77
CA ARG A 56 17.70 -8.62 13.54
C ARG A 56 17.37 -8.43 12.05
N HIS A 57 18.29 -7.86 11.25
CA HIS A 57 18.09 -7.65 9.83
C HIS A 57 18.12 -8.99 9.08
N HIS A 58 18.99 -9.91 9.45
CA HIS A 58 19.00 -11.27 8.91
C HIS A 58 17.67 -11.98 9.16
N ARG A 59 17.11 -11.88 10.37
CA ARG A 59 15.75 -12.41 10.63
C ARG A 59 14.66 -11.74 9.79
N TYR A 60 14.82 -10.45 9.45
CA TYR A 60 13.89 -9.79 8.52
C TYR A 60 14.09 -10.30 7.10
N ALA A 61 15.33 -10.51 6.63
CA ALA A 61 15.63 -11.08 5.33
C ALA A 61 14.96 -12.45 5.15
N GLU A 62 15.17 -13.38 6.08
CA GLU A 62 14.57 -14.73 6.05
C GLU A 62 13.03 -14.66 5.99
N ARG A 63 12.41 -13.85 6.83
CA ARG A 63 10.97 -13.68 6.84
C ARG A 63 10.44 -13.08 5.53
N ILE A 64 11.13 -12.10 4.98
CA ILE A 64 10.75 -11.46 3.71
C ILE A 64 10.93 -12.44 2.55
N ALA A 65 12.02 -13.20 2.54
CA ALA A 65 12.24 -14.24 1.53
C ALA A 65 11.10 -15.27 1.48
N GLY A 66 10.55 -15.67 2.63
CA GLY A 66 9.38 -16.55 2.70
C GLY A 66 8.04 -15.88 2.39
N CYS A 67 7.95 -14.54 2.39
CA CYS A 67 6.69 -13.81 2.27
C CYS A 67 6.01 -14.05 0.93
N ALA A 68 4.74 -14.49 0.95
CA ALA A 68 3.92 -14.71 -0.23
C ALA A 68 4.57 -15.59 -1.31
N GLN A 69 5.31 -16.62 -0.91
CA GLN A 69 5.92 -17.57 -1.85
C GLN A 69 4.86 -18.37 -2.63
N VAL A 70 3.72 -18.64 -2.00
CA VAL A 70 2.57 -19.30 -2.63
C VAL A 70 1.34 -18.44 -2.41
N LEU A 71 0.57 -18.25 -3.47
CA LEU A 71 -0.72 -17.57 -3.47
C LEU A 71 -1.81 -18.57 -3.83
N GLY A 72 -2.85 -18.68 -3.00
CA GLY A 72 -4.06 -19.43 -3.26
C GLY A 72 -5.24 -18.50 -3.53
N PHE A 73 -5.88 -18.68 -4.68
CA PHE A 73 -7.09 -17.93 -5.05
C PHE A 73 -8.28 -18.85 -5.18
N ALA A 74 -9.46 -18.29 -4.91
CA ALA A 74 -10.74 -18.86 -5.34
C ALA A 74 -11.25 -18.06 -6.54
N ARG A 75 -11.76 -18.76 -7.57
CA ARG A 75 -12.38 -18.15 -8.75
C ARG A 75 -13.87 -18.02 -8.52
N ASP A 76 -14.38 -16.79 -8.54
CA ASP A 76 -15.81 -16.50 -8.46
C ASP A 76 -16.52 -16.98 -9.74
N PRO A 77 -17.43 -17.98 -9.67
CA PRO A 77 -18.03 -18.57 -10.85
C PRO A 77 -18.79 -17.58 -11.74
N PRO A 78 -19.64 -16.66 -11.20
CA PRO A 78 -20.38 -15.70 -12.02
C PRO A 78 -19.51 -14.69 -12.74
N THR A 79 -18.41 -14.24 -12.14
CA THR A 79 -17.60 -13.12 -12.66
C THR A 79 -16.24 -13.54 -13.20
N GLY A 80 -15.82 -14.77 -12.94
CA GLY A 80 -14.46 -15.26 -13.24
C GLY A 80 -13.35 -14.58 -12.43
N LYS A 81 -13.67 -13.66 -11.52
CA LYS A 81 -12.70 -12.91 -10.73
C LYS A 81 -12.00 -13.80 -9.71
N LEU A 82 -10.69 -13.63 -9.59
CA LEU A 82 -9.91 -14.32 -8.56
C LEU A 82 -9.95 -13.54 -7.25
N LYS A 83 -10.21 -14.23 -6.14
CA LYS A 83 -10.18 -13.72 -4.78
C LYS A 83 -9.11 -14.44 -3.97
N LEU A 84 -8.21 -13.68 -3.32
CA LEU A 84 -7.14 -14.24 -2.51
C LEU A 84 -7.69 -14.97 -1.28
N LYS A 85 -7.24 -16.21 -1.03
CA LYS A 85 -7.69 -17.09 0.03
C LYS A 85 -6.59 -17.58 0.94
N ASN A 86 -5.45 -17.93 0.36
CA ASN A 86 -4.34 -18.52 1.06
C ASN A 86 -3.06 -17.78 0.71
N VAL A 87 -2.38 -17.26 1.71
CA VAL A 87 -1.07 -16.64 1.60
C VAL A 87 -0.44 -16.51 2.97
N TRP A 88 0.86 -16.68 3.05
CA TRP A 88 1.61 -16.36 4.24
C TRP A 88 2.26 -14.99 4.13
N PHE A 89 1.99 -14.11 5.09
CA PHE A 89 2.57 -12.77 5.17
C PHE A 89 3.61 -12.68 6.30
N CYS A 90 4.81 -12.22 5.98
CA CYS A 90 5.88 -12.04 6.96
C CYS A 90 5.60 -10.93 7.99
N ARG A 91 4.72 -9.97 7.68
CA ARG A 91 4.37 -8.78 8.49
C ARG A 91 5.56 -7.89 8.87
N VAL A 92 6.72 -8.07 8.24
CA VAL A 92 7.82 -7.12 8.37
C VAL A 92 7.38 -5.78 7.81
N ARG A 93 7.65 -4.71 8.55
CA ARG A 93 7.13 -3.36 8.21
C ARG A 93 7.61 -2.89 6.84
N SER A 94 8.87 -3.16 6.52
CA SER A 94 9.54 -2.75 5.29
C SER A 94 9.42 -3.76 4.14
N CYS A 95 8.74 -4.89 4.33
CA CYS A 95 8.47 -5.82 3.24
C CYS A 95 7.54 -5.18 2.20
N PRO A 96 7.93 -5.04 0.93
CA PRO A 96 7.10 -4.42 -0.12
C PRO A 96 5.73 -5.07 -0.29
N VAL A 97 5.65 -6.41 -0.27
CA VAL A 97 4.37 -7.14 -0.30
C VAL A 97 3.48 -6.73 0.88
N CYS A 98 4.01 -6.76 2.11
CA CYS A 98 3.22 -6.44 3.29
C CYS A 98 2.84 -4.96 3.37
N GLN A 99 3.69 -4.04 2.90
CA GLN A 99 3.35 -2.61 2.82
C GLN A 99 2.21 -2.37 1.85
N TRP A 100 2.32 -2.94 0.64
CA TRP A 100 1.27 -2.85 -0.36
C TRP A 100 -0.05 -3.43 0.17
N ARG A 101 -0.04 -4.62 0.76
CA ARG A 101 -1.25 -5.24 1.31
C ARG A 101 -1.84 -4.45 2.48
N ARG A 102 -1.02 -3.79 3.32
CA ARG A 102 -1.52 -2.85 4.33
C ARG A 102 -2.21 -1.64 3.71
N SER A 103 -1.64 -1.08 2.66
CA SER A 103 -2.28 0.02 1.91
C SER A 103 -3.66 -0.41 1.40
N VAL A 104 -3.75 -1.56 0.74
CA VAL A 104 -5.02 -2.12 0.22
C VAL A 104 -6.02 -2.41 1.35
N MET A 105 -5.57 -2.98 2.47
CA MET A 105 -6.41 -3.21 3.66
C MET A 105 -6.99 -1.91 4.23
N TRP A 106 -6.17 -0.86 4.36
CA TRP A 106 -6.66 0.44 4.84
C TRP A 106 -7.62 1.08 3.85
N GLN A 107 -7.36 0.96 2.54
CA GLN A 107 -8.29 1.38 1.50
C GLN A 107 -9.63 0.62 1.63
N ALA A 108 -9.62 -0.69 1.85
CA ALA A 108 -10.83 -1.47 2.06
C ALA A 108 -11.63 -0.98 3.29
N ARG A 109 -10.95 -0.73 4.41
CA ARG A 109 -11.61 -0.19 5.62
C ARG A 109 -12.33 1.15 5.35
N VAL A 110 -11.67 2.06 4.64
CA VAL A 110 -12.29 3.34 4.26
C VAL A 110 -13.42 3.13 3.26
N TYR A 111 -13.24 2.24 2.28
CA TYR A 111 -14.23 1.92 1.27
C TYR A 111 -15.56 1.47 1.89
N TYR A 112 -15.50 0.57 2.85
CA TYR A 112 -16.72 0.07 3.53
C TYR A 112 -17.30 1.08 4.53
N ALA A 113 -16.50 1.98 5.07
CA ALA A 113 -16.95 3.03 5.98
C ALA A 113 -17.63 4.21 5.26
N LEU A 114 -17.19 4.54 4.03
CA LEU A 114 -17.65 5.74 3.30
C LEU A 114 -19.17 5.81 3.08
N PRO A 115 -19.89 4.76 2.64
CA PRO A 115 -21.33 4.83 2.43
C PRO A 115 -22.09 5.16 3.72
N LEU A 116 -21.68 4.56 4.85
CA LEU A 116 -22.28 4.81 6.15
C LEU A 116 -22.02 6.25 6.60
N LEU A 117 -20.80 6.72 6.40
CA LEU A 117 -20.38 8.06 6.75
C LEU A 117 -21.14 9.13 5.95
N ILE A 118 -21.31 8.94 4.63
CA ILE A 118 -22.05 9.87 3.77
C ILE A 118 -23.53 9.87 4.13
N ARG A 119 -24.11 8.73 4.47
CA ARG A 119 -25.50 8.63 4.94
C ARG A 119 -25.71 9.43 6.23
N ASP A 120 -24.82 9.28 7.21
CA ASP A 120 -24.97 9.89 8.53
C ASP A 120 -24.55 11.38 8.56
N TYR A 121 -23.70 11.79 7.62
CA TYR A 121 -23.17 13.16 7.49
C TYR A 121 -23.20 13.65 6.02
N PRO A 122 -24.37 13.82 5.39
CA PRO A 122 -24.50 14.08 3.95
C PRO A 122 -23.91 15.43 3.51
N ASP A 123 -23.92 16.43 4.39
CA ASP A 123 -23.48 17.79 4.06
C ASP A 123 -21.98 18.04 4.32
N THR A 124 -21.28 17.08 4.86
CA THR A 124 -19.85 17.23 5.13
C THR A 124 -19.02 17.26 3.85
N ARG A 125 -17.85 17.90 3.95
CA ARG A 125 -16.87 18.00 2.88
C ARG A 125 -15.54 17.44 3.35
N PHE A 126 -14.66 17.15 2.41
CA PHE A 126 -13.34 16.62 2.71
C PHE A 126 -12.25 17.54 2.18
N LEU A 127 -11.17 17.65 2.96
CA LEU A 127 -9.93 18.32 2.56
C LEU A 127 -8.81 17.29 2.48
N PHE A 128 -8.00 17.40 1.46
CA PHE A 128 -6.70 16.74 1.40
C PHE A 128 -5.65 17.74 1.90
N LEU A 129 -4.96 17.41 2.97
CA LEU A 129 -3.97 18.27 3.59
C LEU A 129 -2.61 17.57 3.64
N THR A 130 -1.58 18.20 3.09
CA THR A 130 -0.18 17.77 3.23
C THR A 130 0.55 18.71 4.19
N LEU A 131 1.15 18.14 5.22
CA LEU A 131 1.91 18.87 6.23
C LEU A 131 3.37 18.41 6.20
N THR A 132 4.29 19.35 5.97
CA THR A 132 5.72 19.04 5.94
C THR A 132 6.45 19.61 7.15
N ILE A 133 7.68 19.17 7.34
CA ILE A 133 8.66 19.75 8.23
C ILE A 133 9.99 19.87 7.46
N LYS A 134 10.91 20.73 7.91
CA LYS A 134 12.26 20.81 7.32
C LYS A 134 12.92 19.44 7.30
N ASN A 135 13.61 19.13 6.18
CA ASN A 135 14.35 17.87 6.04
C ASN A 135 15.33 17.67 7.21
N CYS A 136 15.55 16.43 7.55
CA CYS A 136 16.49 16.07 8.61
C CYS A 136 17.48 14.97 8.17
N PRO A 137 18.66 14.90 8.80
CA PRO A 137 19.50 13.72 8.67
C PRO A 137 18.72 12.46 9.03
N ILE A 138 18.98 11.34 8.33
CA ILE A 138 18.24 10.10 8.55
C ILE A 138 18.34 9.61 10.01
N THR A 139 19.46 9.86 10.66
CA THR A 139 19.71 9.52 12.08
C THR A 139 18.83 10.31 13.07
N GLN A 140 18.27 11.44 12.64
CA GLN A 140 17.39 12.30 13.44
C GLN A 140 15.90 12.13 13.08
N LEU A 141 15.57 11.22 12.17
CA LEU A 141 14.21 11.04 11.69
C LEU A 141 13.22 10.74 12.82
N ARG A 142 13.60 9.91 13.81
CA ARG A 142 12.71 9.59 14.93
C ARG A 142 12.34 10.81 15.77
N SER A 143 13.30 11.65 16.11
CA SER A 143 13.02 12.89 16.86
C SER A 143 12.14 13.84 16.05
N THR A 144 12.38 13.93 14.73
CA THR A 144 11.56 14.72 13.81
C THR A 144 10.12 14.18 13.73
N LEU A 145 9.92 12.86 13.64
CA LEU A 145 8.59 12.24 13.66
C LEU A 145 7.87 12.47 14.99
N ASN A 146 8.58 12.46 16.12
CA ASN A 146 8.03 12.76 17.44
C ASN A 146 7.62 14.23 17.53
N CYS A 147 8.42 15.14 16.99
CA CYS A 147 8.06 16.55 16.88
C CYS A 147 6.78 16.76 16.08
N MET A 148 6.68 16.11 14.90
CA MET A 148 5.47 16.13 14.06
C MET A 148 4.26 15.55 14.79
N ALA A 149 4.41 14.46 15.53
CA ALA A 149 3.31 13.83 16.28
C ALA A 149 2.81 14.75 17.41
N SER A 150 3.72 15.40 18.11
CA SER A 150 3.38 16.39 19.15
C SER A 150 2.74 17.65 18.56
N GLY A 151 3.25 18.11 17.42
CA GLY A 151 2.67 19.21 16.65
C GLY A 151 1.23 18.90 16.20
N TRP A 152 1.01 17.68 15.65
CA TRP A 152 -0.33 17.24 15.27
C TRP A 152 -1.30 17.23 16.45
N LYS A 153 -0.88 16.73 17.61
CA LYS A 153 -1.71 16.72 18.82
C LYS A 153 -2.11 18.15 19.21
N ARG A 154 -1.14 19.08 19.29
CA ARG A 154 -1.42 20.47 19.60
C ARG A 154 -2.34 21.13 18.57
N MET A 155 -2.12 20.86 17.26
CA MET A 155 -2.96 21.42 16.21
C MET A 155 -4.44 21.00 16.34
N MET A 156 -4.70 19.76 16.72
CA MET A 156 -6.08 19.27 16.94
C MET A 156 -6.75 19.88 18.18
N GLU A 157 -5.98 20.37 19.15
CA GLU A 157 -6.47 20.97 20.39
C GLU A 157 -6.83 22.49 20.22
N VAL A 158 -6.42 23.09 19.08
CA VAL A 158 -6.72 24.49 18.78
C VAL A 158 -8.18 24.64 18.34
N LYS A 159 -8.89 25.63 18.93
CA LYS A 159 -10.31 25.88 18.60
C LYS A 159 -10.60 26.14 17.13
N THR A 160 -9.65 26.69 16.39
CA THR A 160 -9.76 26.95 14.95
C THR A 160 -9.49 25.72 14.07
N PHE A 161 -9.14 24.56 14.64
CA PHE A 161 -8.98 23.33 13.87
C PHE A 161 -10.35 22.82 13.41
N PRO A 162 -10.62 22.80 12.08
CA PRO A 162 -12.00 22.66 11.60
C PRO A 162 -12.47 21.21 11.46
N ALA A 163 -11.56 20.23 11.55
CA ALA A 163 -11.91 18.85 11.22
C ALA A 163 -12.62 18.13 12.37
N ILE A 164 -13.78 17.58 12.08
CA ILE A 164 -14.57 16.73 12.99
C ILE A 164 -14.12 15.25 12.95
N GLY A 165 -13.40 14.86 11.92
CA GLY A 165 -12.81 13.54 11.76
C GLY A 165 -11.65 13.58 10.79
N TRP A 166 -10.72 12.63 10.89
CA TRP A 166 -9.55 12.61 10.03
C TRP A 166 -8.91 11.22 9.90
N VAL A 167 -8.28 10.99 8.76
CA VAL A 167 -7.30 9.91 8.52
C VAL A 167 -5.98 10.57 8.19
N ARG A 168 -4.89 10.13 8.80
CA ARG A 168 -3.54 10.65 8.58
C ARG A 168 -2.56 9.51 8.33
N SER A 169 -1.73 9.65 7.32
CA SER A 169 -0.58 8.77 7.08
C SER A 169 0.74 9.54 7.14
N VAL A 170 1.81 8.78 7.32
CA VAL A 170 3.20 9.28 7.26
C VAL A 170 3.83 8.75 5.99
N GLU A 171 4.36 9.64 5.17
CA GLU A 171 5.26 9.30 4.08
C GLU A 171 6.66 9.86 4.38
N ILE A 172 7.70 9.11 4.03
CA ILE A 172 9.10 9.50 4.20
C ILE A 172 9.79 9.31 2.85
N THR A 173 10.20 10.41 2.24
CA THR A 173 10.98 10.39 1.01
C THR A 173 12.43 10.74 1.29
N ARG A 174 13.32 10.27 0.40
CA ARG A 174 14.75 10.57 0.45
C ARG A 174 15.07 11.72 -0.51
N SER A 175 15.73 12.75 -0.02
CA SER A 175 16.25 13.83 -0.86
C SER A 175 17.35 13.32 -1.81
N GLN A 176 17.24 13.68 -3.06
CA GLN A 176 18.22 13.30 -4.08
C GLN A 176 19.53 14.13 -3.97
N ARG A 177 19.47 15.32 -3.34
CA ARG A 177 20.60 16.26 -3.23
C ARG A 177 21.56 15.88 -2.11
N ASP A 178 21.01 15.66 -0.90
CA ASP A 178 21.81 15.57 0.33
C ASP A 178 21.49 14.33 1.14
N ARG A 179 20.70 13.38 0.61
CA ARG A 179 20.28 12.14 1.26
C ARG A 179 19.49 12.36 2.55
N SER A 180 19.03 13.59 2.83
CA SER A 180 18.19 13.86 4.01
C SER A 180 16.83 13.17 3.89
N ALA A 181 16.22 12.88 5.04
CA ALA A 181 14.86 12.39 5.12
C ALA A 181 13.87 13.57 5.05
N HIS A 182 12.83 13.42 4.23
CA HIS A 182 11.73 14.37 4.14
C HIS A 182 10.43 13.70 4.61
N PRO A 183 10.12 13.73 5.91
CA PRO A 183 8.87 13.21 6.42
C PRO A 183 7.74 14.22 6.21
N HIS A 184 6.57 13.72 5.82
CA HIS A 184 5.37 14.52 5.71
C HIS A 184 4.13 13.71 6.05
N TYR A 185 3.07 14.42 6.44
CA TYR A 185 1.76 13.85 6.66
C TYR A 185 0.86 14.10 5.46
N HIS A 186 0.16 13.07 5.04
CA HIS A 186 -1.02 13.17 4.18
C HIS A 186 -2.26 12.92 5.02
N CYS A 187 -3.20 13.86 4.99
CA CYS A 187 -4.39 13.82 5.82
C CYS A 187 -5.64 13.97 4.96
N LEU A 188 -6.64 13.12 5.20
CA LEU A 188 -8.02 13.37 4.81
C LEU A 188 -8.73 13.95 6.02
N LEU A 189 -9.20 15.17 5.90
CA LEU A 189 -9.94 15.87 6.94
C LEU A 189 -11.42 15.94 6.55
N MET A 190 -12.28 15.53 7.45
CA MET A 190 -13.72 15.70 7.33
C MET A 190 -14.12 17.00 8.05
N VAL A 191 -14.70 17.95 7.33
CA VAL A 191 -15.07 19.27 7.83
C VAL A 191 -16.57 19.52 7.72
N PRO A 192 -17.19 20.27 8.65
CA PRO A 192 -18.60 20.63 8.58
C PRO A 192 -18.83 21.66 7.46
N PRO A 193 -20.07 21.82 6.96
CA PRO A 193 -20.40 22.82 5.94
C PRO A 193 -20.06 24.24 6.32
N ALA A 194 -20.15 24.58 7.61
CA ALA A 194 -19.82 25.91 8.15
C ALA A 194 -18.38 26.33 7.84
N TYR A 195 -17.46 25.39 7.72
CA TYR A 195 -16.06 25.67 7.36
C TYR A 195 -15.93 26.52 6.09
N PHE A 196 -16.76 26.29 5.08
CA PHE A 196 -16.69 27.03 3.83
C PHE A 196 -17.41 28.39 3.84
N LYS A 197 -18.08 28.72 4.95
CA LYS A 197 -18.79 30.00 5.13
C LYS A 197 -17.98 30.99 5.98
N ALA A 198 -17.82 30.69 7.27
CA ALA A 198 -17.24 31.60 8.24
C ALA A 198 -15.80 31.22 8.64
N ASP A 199 -15.47 29.93 8.65
CA ASP A 199 -14.26 29.41 9.26
C ASP A 199 -13.20 28.97 8.23
N TYR A 200 -13.28 29.48 6.98
CA TYR A 200 -12.40 29.06 5.91
C TYR A 200 -10.94 29.47 6.14
N LEU A 201 -10.08 28.47 6.27
CA LEU A 201 -8.64 28.67 6.38
C LEU A 201 -8.00 28.64 5.00
N LYS A 202 -7.32 29.72 4.61
CA LYS A 202 -6.47 29.76 3.41
C LYS A 202 -5.21 28.92 3.64
N GLN A 203 -4.50 28.58 2.60
CA GLN A 203 -3.25 27.82 2.71
C GLN A 203 -2.24 28.48 3.67
N LYS A 204 -2.15 29.82 3.67
CA LYS A 204 -1.30 30.57 4.61
C LYS A 204 -1.67 30.37 6.08
N ASP A 205 -2.97 30.24 6.35
CA ASP A 205 -3.51 30.08 7.70
C ASP A 205 -3.24 28.66 8.21
N TRP A 206 -3.37 27.66 7.34
CA TRP A 206 -2.95 26.29 7.61
C TRP A 206 -1.44 26.18 7.87
N ALA A 207 -0.61 26.90 7.09
CA ALA A 207 0.84 26.91 7.29
C ALA A 207 1.21 27.54 8.63
N GLU A 208 0.53 28.63 9.03
CA GLU A 208 0.76 29.28 10.31
C GLU A 208 0.28 28.43 11.48
N LEU A 209 -0.91 27.80 11.36
CA LEU A 209 -1.43 26.86 12.35
C LEU A 209 -0.46 25.69 12.56
N TRP A 210 0.12 25.16 11.48
CA TRP A 210 1.09 24.08 11.57
C TRP A 210 2.43 24.54 12.14
N ARG A 211 2.93 25.72 11.73
CA ARG A 211 4.15 26.34 12.26
C ARG A 211 4.09 26.49 13.78
N THR A 212 3.01 27.11 14.26
CA THR A 212 2.79 27.34 15.69
C THR A 212 2.64 26.02 16.45
N SER A 213 1.94 25.06 15.87
CA SER A 213 1.76 23.73 16.46
C SER A 213 3.06 22.93 16.52
N LEU A 214 3.93 23.04 15.52
CA LEU A 214 5.28 22.46 15.53
C LEU A 214 6.22 23.17 16.52
N ARG A 215 5.97 24.45 16.84
CA ARG A 215 6.86 25.34 17.60
C ARG A 215 8.18 25.57 16.89
N VAL A 216 8.12 25.87 15.59
CA VAL A 216 9.30 26.17 14.76
C VAL A 216 9.31 27.65 14.37
N ASP A 217 10.49 28.19 14.10
CA ASP A 217 10.75 29.59 13.73
C ASP A 217 10.59 29.87 12.22
N TYR A 218 10.55 28.80 11.40
CA TYR A 218 10.35 28.90 9.95
C TYR A 218 8.93 28.53 9.55
N ARG A 219 8.50 28.97 8.37
CA ARG A 219 7.20 28.62 7.78
C ARG A 219 7.29 27.30 7.03
N PRO A 220 6.64 26.22 7.53
CA PRO A 220 6.62 24.93 6.84
C PRO A 220 5.77 25.01 5.57
N VAL A 221 6.09 24.17 4.58
CA VAL A 221 5.27 24.01 3.38
C VAL A 221 4.03 23.22 3.74
N VAL A 222 2.87 23.74 3.34
CA VAL A 222 1.56 23.11 3.54
C VAL A 222 0.83 23.17 2.22
N ASP A 223 0.20 22.08 1.80
CA ASP A 223 -0.72 22.05 0.67
C ASP A 223 -2.10 21.62 1.16
N VAL A 224 -3.13 22.38 0.78
CA VAL A 224 -4.51 22.07 1.13
C VAL A 224 -5.39 22.13 -0.11
N ARG A 225 -6.16 21.06 -0.33
CA ARG A 225 -7.08 20.94 -1.47
C ARG A 225 -8.43 20.46 -1.01
N VAL A 226 -9.48 21.10 -1.54
CA VAL A 226 -10.85 20.61 -1.35
C VAL A 226 -11.05 19.36 -2.19
N VAL A 227 -11.46 18.27 -1.56
CA VAL A 227 -11.88 17.05 -2.25
C VAL A 227 -13.27 17.31 -2.80
N ARG A 228 -13.35 17.62 -4.09
CA ARG A 228 -14.63 17.95 -4.75
C ARG A 228 -15.49 16.70 -4.92
N PRO A 229 -16.80 16.80 -4.65
CA PRO A 229 -17.70 15.66 -4.77
C PRO A 229 -17.88 15.18 -6.21
N GLU A 230 -17.74 16.06 -7.22
CA GLU A 230 -17.91 15.74 -8.63
C GLU A 230 -16.77 16.29 -9.47
N ARG A 231 -16.31 15.50 -10.43
CA ARG A 231 -15.41 15.94 -11.49
C ARG A 231 -16.10 15.69 -12.83
N ARG A 232 -16.34 16.76 -13.58
CA ARG A 232 -16.65 16.64 -15.01
C ARG A 232 -15.37 16.34 -15.76
N LEU A 233 -15.35 15.22 -16.46
CA LEU A 233 -14.29 14.90 -17.41
C LEU A 233 -14.48 15.77 -18.66
N ALA A 234 -13.42 15.96 -19.45
CA ALA A 234 -13.48 16.66 -20.73
C ALA A 234 -14.53 16.07 -21.70
N SER A 235 -14.87 14.78 -21.52
CA SER A 235 -15.93 14.07 -22.24
C SER A 235 -17.36 14.41 -21.79
N GLY A 236 -17.55 15.34 -20.83
CA GLY A 236 -18.86 15.66 -20.24
C GLY A 236 -19.37 14.65 -19.20
N ARG A 237 -18.69 13.52 -19.03
CA ARG A 237 -19.07 12.49 -18.04
C ARG A 237 -18.81 13.00 -16.63
N VAL A 238 -19.83 12.92 -15.77
CA VAL A 238 -19.73 13.22 -14.34
C VAL A 238 -19.18 12.00 -13.61
N VAL A 239 -18.06 12.17 -12.89
CA VAL A 239 -17.51 11.15 -12.02
C VAL A 239 -18.12 11.34 -10.63
N PRO A 240 -18.81 10.33 -10.06
CA PRO A 240 -19.48 10.44 -8.75
C PRO A 240 -18.55 10.87 -7.63
N ALA A 241 -19.10 11.54 -6.62
CA ALA A 241 -18.41 12.00 -5.40
C ALA A 241 -17.49 10.95 -4.74
N SER A 242 -17.95 9.71 -4.68
CA SER A 242 -17.21 8.58 -4.13
C SER A 242 -15.86 8.34 -4.79
N TRP A 243 -15.71 8.65 -6.08
CA TRP A 243 -14.46 8.45 -6.83
C TRP A 243 -13.42 9.52 -6.54
N ASN A 244 -13.83 10.77 -6.24
CA ASN A 244 -12.88 11.83 -5.86
C ASN A 244 -12.36 11.66 -4.44
N ILE A 245 -13.24 11.27 -3.52
CA ILE A 245 -12.83 10.87 -2.17
C ILE A 245 -11.94 9.63 -2.26
N TRP A 246 -12.28 8.68 -3.14
CA TRP A 246 -11.49 7.48 -3.34
C TRP A 246 -10.08 7.78 -3.84
N GLY A 247 -9.91 8.68 -4.80
CA GLY A 247 -8.60 9.13 -5.27
C GLY A 247 -7.74 9.72 -4.14
N ALA A 248 -8.35 10.55 -3.27
CA ALA A 248 -7.69 11.10 -2.10
C ALA A 248 -7.32 10.00 -1.08
N VAL A 249 -8.19 9.03 -0.85
CA VAL A 249 -7.94 7.88 0.04
C VAL A 249 -6.77 7.04 -0.46
N VAL A 250 -6.74 6.73 -1.76
CA VAL A 250 -5.64 5.96 -2.38
C VAL A 250 -4.33 6.70 -2.23
N GLU A 251 -4.31 8.04 -2.45
CA GLU A 251 -3.12 8.87 -2.31
C GLU A 251 -2.60 8.90 -0.87
N ILE A 252 -3.49 9.09 0.11
CA ILE A 252 -3.12 9.14 1.53
C ILE A 252 -2.61 7.79 2.03
N LEU A 253 -3.20 6.71 1.57
CA LEU A 253 -2.90 5.35 2.04
C LEU A 253 -1.85 4.64 1.19
N LYS A 254 -1.05 5.37 0.41
CA LYS A 254 0.14 4.84 -0.27
C LYS A 254 1.17 4.30 0.71
N TYR A 255 2.25 3.75 0.17
CA TYR A 255 3.37 3.26 0.98
C TYR A 255 3.99 4.37 1.83
N ALA A 256 4.41 4.01 3.03
CA ALA A 256 5.18 4.91 3.87
C ALA A 256 6.58 5.22 3.28
N VAL A 257 7.15 4.31 2.48
CA VAL A 257 8.46 4.43 1.83
C VAL A 257 8.41 3.69 0.49
N LYS A 258 8.96 4.28 -0.55
CA LYS A 258 9.02 3.65 -1.88
C LYS A 258 10.04 2.51 -1.89
N PRO A 259 9.71 1.33 -2.44
CA PRO A 259 10.66 0.22 -2.54
C PRO A 259 11.96 0.58 -3.27
N SER A 260 11.89 1.41 -4.32
CA SER A 260 13.07 1.90 -5.03
C SER A 260 14.06 2.68 -4.15
N ASP A 261 13.58 3.43 -3.17
CA ASP A 261 14.43 4.19 -2.25
C ASP A 261 15.11 3.25 -1.23
N MET A 262 14.50 2.08 -0.94
CA MET A 262 15.05 1.08 -0.03
C MET A 262 16.28 0.37 -0.61
N VAL A 263 16.25 0.06 -1.90
CA VAL A 263 17.32 -0.69 -2.58
C VAL A 263 18.44 0.23 -3.03
N ARG A 264 18.09 1.45 -3.47
CA ARG A 264 19.04 2.43 -4.04
C ARG A 264 20.15 2.86 -3.07
N ASP A 265 19.82 2.93 -1.77
CA ASP A 265 20.76 3.35 -0.72
C ASP A 265 20.59 2.43 0.51
N PRO A 266 21.27 1.27 0.53
CA PRO A 266 21.15 0.30 1.60
C PRO A 266 21.42 0.87 3.00
N TRP A 267 22.46 1.72 3.13
CA TRP A 267 22.77 2.33 4.42
C TRP A 267 21.63 3.22 4.92
N TRP A 268 21.12 4.11 4.06
CA TRP A 268 20.01 4.99 4.40
C TRP A 268 18.76 4.19 4.78
N PHE A 269 18.47 3.13 4.03
CA PHE A 269 17.34 2.27 4.30
C PHE A 269 17.44 1.55 5.65
N LEU A 270 18.61 1.00 5.99
CA LEU A 270 18.83 0.33 7.28
C LEU A 270 18.66 1.32 8.44
N GLN A 271 19.15 2.56 8.31
CA GLN A 271 18.90 3.62 9.28
C GLN A 271 17.41 3.95 9.37
N LEU A 272 16.73 4.11 8.24
CA LEU A 272 15.28 4.36 8.21
C LEU A 272 14.50 3.33 9.02
N VAL A 273 14.78 2.03 8.83
CA VAL A 273 14.09 0.94 9.54
C VAL A 273 14.19 1.10 11.05
N ASP A 274 15.34 1.48 11.54
CA ASP A 274 15.58 1.70 12.97
C ASP A 274 14.83 2.93 13.48
N GLN A 275 14.84 3.99 12.71
CA GLN A 275 14.17 5.25 13.06
C GLN A 275 12.63 5.10 13.09
N ILE A 276 12.04 4.31 12.19
CA ILE A 276 10.58 4.13 12.14
C ILE A 276 10.06 2.94 12.97
N HIS A 277 10.94 2.20 13.64
CA HIS A 277 10.54 1.05 14.47
C HIS A 277 9.50 1.47 15.52
N LYS A 278 8.36 0.75 15.61
CA LYS A 278 7.24 1.04 16.53
C LYS A 278 6.60 2.44 16.36
N THR A 279 6.83 3.15 15.24
CA THR A 279 6.06 4.36 14.93
C THR A 279 4.76 4.00 14.19
N ARG A 280 3.73 4.82 14.37
CA ARG A 280 2.43 4.62 13.70
C ARG A 280 2.49 5.19 12.28
N ALA A 281 2.20 4.36 11.26
CA ALA A 281 2.17 4.79 9.87
C ALA A 281 0.83 5.46 9.49
N VAL A 282 -0.29 4.90 9.94
CA VAL A 282 -1.64 5.41 9.69
C VAL A 282 -2.34 5.61 11.03
N ALA A 283 -3.10 6.69 11.15
CA ALA A 283 -3.92 6.98 12.32
C ALA A 283 -5.27 7.55 11.90
N VAL A 284 -6.30 7.26 12.68
CA VAL A 284 -7.67 7.73 12.48
C VAL A 284 -8.13 8.48 13.73
N GLY A 285 -8.88 9.56 13.56
CA GLY A 285 -9.36 10.39 14.67
C GLY A 285 -10.76 10.99 14.49
N GLY A 286 -11.25 11.61 15.55
CA GLY A 286 -12.57 12.19 15.56
C GLY A 286 -13.68 11.19 15.29
N ILE A 287 -14.75 11.62 14.65
CA ILE A 287 -15.91 10.78 14.34
C ILE A 287 -15.58 9.60 13.42
N LEU A 288 -14.51 9.70 12.58
CA LEU A 288 -14.12 8.62 11.69
C LEU A 288 -13.73 7.34 12.42
N LYS A 289 -13.30 7.40 13.67
CA LYS A 289 -13.01 6.21 14.50
C LYS A 289 -14.22 5.27 14.68
N LYS A 290 -15.44 5.81 14.62
CA LYS A 290 -16.67 5.00 14.74
C LYS A 290 -16.91 4.13 13.50
N TYR A 291 -16.48 4.61 12.34
CA TYR A 291 -16.72 3.99 11.04
C TYR A 291 -15.52 3.18 10.55
N ILE A 292 -14.32 3.71 10.74
CA ILE A 292 -13.07 3.06 10.35
C ILE A 292 -12.50 2.38 11.59
N ARG A 293 -12.69 1.07 11.69
CA ARG A 293 -12.28 0.26 12.84
C ARG A 293 -10.75 0.10 12.86
N GLU A 294 -10.06 1.08 13.43
CA GLU A 294 -8.60 1.10 13.53
C GLU A 294 -8.06 -0.08 14.35
N HIS A 295 -8.81 -0.52 15.38
CA HIS A 295 -8.40 -1.58 16.30
C HIS A 295 -8.73 -3.00 15.83
N GLU A 296 -9.39 -3.16 14.69
CA GLU A 296 -9.57 -4.49 14.10
C GLU A 296 -8.23 -5.13 13.78
N LYS A 297 -8.15 -6.45 14.03
CA LYS A 297 -6.98 -7.25 13.68
C LYS A 297 -6.58 -7.02 12.22
N GLU A 298 -5.27 -6.87 12.00
CA GLU A 298 -4.72 -6.68 10.65
C GLU A 298 -5.06 -7.87 9.75
N ASN A 299 -5.88 -7.64 8.72
CA ASN A 299 -6.22 -8.63 7.71
C ASN A 299 -5.67 -8.18 6.34
N LEU A 300 -4.46 -8.62 6.01
CA LEU A 300 -3.78 -8.27 4.77
C LEU A 300 -4.39 -8.90 3.51
N MET A 301 -5.39 -9.76 3.64
CA MET A 301 -6.14 -10.32 2.51
C MET A 301 -7.33 -9.45 2.08
N SER A 302 -7.76 -8.50 2.91
CA SER A 302 -8.89 -7.61 2.60
C SER A 302 -8.64 -6.75 1.36
N GLU A 303 -9.66 -6.62 0.53
CA GLU A 303 -9.68 -5.76 -0.67
C GLU A 303 -10.99 -4.96 -0.75
N PRO A 304 -10.98 -3.76 -1.37
CA PRO A 304 -12.20 -2.98 -1.60
C PRO A 304 -13.15 -3.73 -2.55
N GLY A 305 -14.45 -3.71 -2.25
CA GLY A 305 -15.49 -4.26 -3.14
C GLY A 305 -15.52 -5.80 -3.20
N GLU A 306 -15.00 -6.50 -2.20
CA GLU A 306 -15.12 -7.95 -2.11
C GLU A 306 -16.57 -8.39 -1.84
N SER A 307 -17.09 -9.28 -2.68
CA SER A 307 -18.37 -9.97 -2.45
C SER A 307 -18.21 -11.10 -1.43
N PRO A 308 -19.31 -11.48 -0.71
CA PRO A 308 -19.34 -12.70 0.08
C PRO A 308 -19.00 -13.92 -0.78
N LEU A 309 -18.44 -14.96 -0.15
CA LEU A 309 -18.08 -16.19 -0.85
C LEU A 309 -19.29 -17.08 -1.10
N VAL A 310 -19.27 -17.74 -2.27
CA VAL A 310 -20.05 -18.93 -2.56
C VAL A 310 -19.18 -20.16 -2.25
N GLU A 311 -19.72 -21.21 -1.63
CA GLU A 311 -18.93 -22.34 -1.10
C GLU A 311 -18.22 -23.18 -2.17
N GLU A 312 -18.76 -23.23 -3.39
CA GLU A 312 -18.19 -24.03 -4.50
C GLU A 312 -17.34 -23.14 -5.44
N MET A 313 -16.08 -22.92 -5.08
CA MET A 313 -15.14 -22.15 -5.91
C MET A 313 -13.96 -22.99 -6.37
N GLU A 314 -13.62 -22.90 -7.66
CA GLU A 314 -12.36 -23.43 -8.18
C GLU A 314 -11.18 -22.81 -7.45
N ARG A 315 -10.28 -23.61 -6.91
CA ARG A 315 -9.07 -23.16 -6.24
C ARG A 315 -7.88 -23.17 -7.19
N LEU A 316 -7.19 -22.04 -7.29
CA LEU A 316 -6.00 -21.87 -8.13
C LEU A 316 -4.82 -21.50 -7.24
N PHE A 317 -3.68 -22.14 -7.45
CA PHE A 317 -2.47 -21.88 -6.71
C PHE A 317 -1.35 -21.41 -7.65
N PHE A 318 -0.56 -20.43 -7.17
CA PHE A 318 0.56 -19.86 -7.90
C PHE A 318 1.77 -19.78 -6.99
N GLN A 319 2.93 -20.24 -7.48
CA GLN A 319 4.19 -20.19 -6.76
C GLN A 319 5.12 -19.16 -7.38
N TRP A 320 5.81 -18.41 -6.55
CA TRP A 320 6.83 -17.47 -7.00
C TRP A 320 8.00 -18.16 -7.66
N LYS A 321 8.40 -17.68 -8.81
CA LYS A 321 9.60 -18.12 -9.54
C LYS A 321 10.55 -16.94 -9.66
N GLN A 322 11.54 -16.91 -8.77
CA GLN A 322 12.45 -15.76 -8.61
C GLN A 322 13.22 -15.43 -9.90
N ILE A 323 13.70 -16.46 -10.64
CA ILE A 323 14.46 -16.27 -11.88
C ILE A 323 13.68 -15.46 -12.92
N VAL A 324 12.41 -15.77 -13.12
CA VAL A 324 11.53 -15.09 -14.09
C VAL A 324 10.73 -13.95 -13.47
N ARG A 325 10.83 -13.74 -12.16
CA ARG A 325 10.11 -12.73 -11.36
C ARG A 325 8.60 -12.73 -11.65
N LYS A 326 8.00 -13.93 -11.60
CA LYS A 326 6.56 -14.16 -11.86
C LYS A 326 6.00 -15.29 -11.00
N TYR A 327 4.70 -15.21 -10.72
CA TYR A 327 3.96 -16.31 -10.11
C TYR A 327 3.48 -17.29 -11.17
N ARG A 328 4.00 -18.53 -11.12
CA ARG A 328 3.63 -19.64 -12.01
C ARG A 328 2.53 -20.48 -11.36
N LYS A 329 1.52 -20.86 -12.14
CA LYS A 329 0.45 -21.78 -11.71
C LYS A 329 1.02 -23.14 -11.33
N ILE A 330 0.54 -23.68 -10.22
CA ILE A 330 0.90 -25.01 -9.72
C ILE A 330 -0.35 -25.84 -9.45
N THR A 331 -0.22 -27.17 -9.51
CA THR A 331 -1.28 -28.10 -9.11
C THR A 331 -1.26 -28.29 -7.59
N PRO A 332 -2.42 -28.42 -6.92
CA PRO A 332 -2.54 -28.44 -5.44
C PRO A 332 -1.78 -29.56 -4.72
N LEU A 333 -1.33 -30.60 -5.39
CA LEU A 333 -0.70 -31.79 -4.80
C LEU A 333 0.59 -31.55 -3.99
N ASN A 334 1.15 -30.33 -4.02
CA ASN A 334 2.43 -29.98 -3.38
C ASN A 334 2.31 -28.92 -2.28
N VAL A 335 1.12 -28.60 -1.79
CA VAL A 335 0.93 -27.64 -0.69
C VAL A 335 0.65 -28.44 0.58
N LYS A 336 1.72 -28.90 1.24
CA LYS A 336 1.68 -29.37 2.64
C LYS A 336 1.96 -28.22 3.61
#